data_a3916bd21fa5bc21b780ec5d273db186
#
_entry.id   a3916bd21fa5bc21b780ec5d273db186
#
_cell.length_a   1.000
_cell.length_b   1.000
_cell.length_c   1.000
_cell.angle_alpha   90.00
_cell.angle_beta   90.00
_cell.angle_gamma   90.00
#
_symmetry.space_group_name_H-M   'P 1'
#
loop_
_entity.id
_entity.type
_entity.pdbx_description
1 polymer ?
#
loop_
_entity_poly.entity_id
_entity_poly.type
_entity_poly.pdbx_seq_one_letter_code
_entity_poly.pdbx_strand_id
1 'polypeptide(L)'
;MKSSKTSPTLAVIFACVAFTLSLAVSAQAQTVTFSDLSGIGIGGTGWEPYGTVTQATDGNFYGTATNGIFGGGGNIFRMTPSGELTNVYTFACSQTKCPYGAAPQTAPILGIDGNLYGVTSAGGNAPCAGGVFYRLTLQGKLTVLYNFGKTCNDGTWPQGITLGSDGNFYGATVYGGNSSDSPGIIFKITPSGQYTQLYSFCSQANCADGEKPFSPPVEGNDGNYYGAANEGGTTGGGVIYKITPSGEYSVIYNFCNPQNDQCTGSTWAYPYALTKDADGNFEGTTLGGVFKITPSGQFSVLNTLSKAEPFGSPDSQLILGSDGNLYGMMDGGGSGSWVGRVRGAIYRVSLAGDFTPLYAFCQCGSGRGFNPISGLFQGTDGNFYGTTAFGGIGPDTSEDWGYGTAFQYASGLGPIVEAVPAISKAGKQILILGNHLTGTT
;
A
#
# COMPACT_ATOMS: atom_id res chain seq x y z
N MET A 1 -56.84 72.42 -30.50
CA MET A 1 -57.68 71.71 -29.53
C MET A 1 -57.22 70.28 -29.42
N LYS A 2 -57.10 69.78 -28.18
CA LYS A 2 -56.65 68.48 -27.67
C LYS A 2 -55.16 68.21 -27.71
N SER A 3 -54.54 68.49 -26.58
CA SER A 3 -53.26 68.07 -26.09
C SER A 3 -53.21 66.55 -25.96
N SER A 4 -52.17 65.88 -26.41
CA SER A 4 -51.83 64.52 -26.01
C SER A 4 -50.46 64.57 -25.37
N LYS A 5 -50.47 64.28 -24.05
CA LYS A 5 -49.26 64.11 -23.19
C LYS A 5 -48.65 62.77 -23.53
N THR A 6 -47.43 62.80 -24.01
CA THR A 6 -46.56 61.62 -24.06
C THR A 6 -45.70 61.54 -22.78
N SER A 7 -45.87 60.46 -22.04
CA SER A 7 -45.09 60.09 -20.89
C SER A 7 -43.72 59.54 -21.30
N PRO A 8 -42.60 59.89 -20.69
CA PRO A 8 -41.31 59.25 -20.99
C PRO A 8 -41.15 57.95 -20.20
N THR A 9 -40.97 56.87 -20.93
CA THR A 9 -40.62 55.57 -20.41
C THR A 9 -39.14 55.59 -19.95
N LEU A 10 -38.92 55.42 -18.68
CA LEU A 10 -37.59 55.32 -18.06
C LEU A 10 -37.05 53.89 -18.33
N ALA A 11 -36.09 53.77 -19.20
CA ALA A 11 -35.36 52.54 -19.42
C ALA A 11 -34.27 52.38 -18.34
N VAL A 12 -34.47 51.45 -17.40
CA VAL A 12 -33.45 51.07 -16.44
C VAL A 12 -32.51 50.07 -17.09
N ILE A 13 -31.32 50.52 -17.41
CA ILE A 13 -30.22 49.65 -17.86
C ILE A 13 -29.58 48.99 -16.63
N PHE A 14 -29.85 47.68 -16.41
CA PHE A 14 -29.11 46.86 -15.49
C PHE A 14 -27.76 46.52 -16.13
N ALA A 15 -26.70 47.17 -15.69
CA ALA A 15 -25.33 46.79 -15.97
C ALA A 15 -24.97 45.63 -15.03
N CYS A 16 -25.03 44.38 -15.53
CA CYS A 16 -24.42 43.24 -14.87
C CYS A 16 -22.89 43.36 -14.97
N VAL A 17 -22.27 43.88 -13.91
CA VAL A 17 -20.82 43.76 -13.73
C VAL A 17 -20.54 42.31 -13.25
N ALA A 18 -20.19 41.45 -14.21
CA ALA A 18 -19.65 40.11 -13.89
C ALA A 18 -18.23 40.31 -13.32
N PHE A 19 -18.12 40.27 -12.01
CA PHE A 19 -16.85 40.14 -11.33
C PHE A 19 -16.35 38.69 -11.52
N THR A 20 -15.58 38.44 -12.57
CA THR A 20 -14.79 37.22 -12.71
C THR A 20 -13.63 37.30 -11.71
N LEU A 21 -13.85 36.78 -10.51
CA LEU A 21 -12.76 36.49 -9.60
C LEU A 21 -11.98 35.31 -10.20
N SER A 22 -10.95 35.59 -10.99
CA SER A 22 -9.94 34.62 -11.36
C SER A 22 -9.14 34.28 -10.10
N LEU A 23 -9.55 33.24 -9.40
CA LEU A 23 -8.68 32.54 -8.45
C LEU A 23 -7.52 31.98 -9.29
N ALA A 24 -6.44 32.72 -9.36
CA ALA A 24 -5.16 32.17 -9.75
C ALA A 24 -4.77 31.18 -8.65
N VAL A 25 -5.19 29.92 -8.80
CA VAL A 25 -4.55 28.82 -8.09
C VAL A 25 -3.12 28.83 -8.60
N SER A 26 -2.21 29.36 -7.80
CA SER A 26 -0.78 29.19 -8.05
C SER A 26 -0.54 27.68 -8.04
N ALA A 27 -0.34 27.09 -9.21
CA ALA A 27 0.18 25.73 -9.29
C ALA A 27 1.55 25.76 -8.63
N GLN A 28 1.61 25.43 -7.34
CA GLN A 28 2.88 25.17 -6.69
C GLN A 28 3.50 23.99 -7.43
N ALA A 29 4.71 24.20 -7.92
CA ALA A 29 5.48 23.13 -8.54
C ALA A 29 5.58 21.99 -7.51
N GLN A 30 4.97 20.86 -7.83
CA GLN A 30 5.04 19.67 -6.98
C GLN A 30 6.50 19.24 -6.90
N THR A 31 7.02 19.09 -5.71
CA THR A 31 8.42 18.71 -5.45
C THR A 31 8.48 17.36 -4.80
N VAL A 32 9.50 16.58 -5.17
CA VAL A 32 9.83 15.33 -4.48
C VAL A 32 11.16 15.53 -3.76
N THR A 33 11.16 15.28 -2.47
CA THR A 33 12.36 15.29 -1.63
C THR A 33 12.73 13.86 -1.27
N PHE A 34 14.01 13.55 -1.27
CA PHE A 34 14.54 12.22 -0.98
C PHE A 34 15.43 12.26 0.25
N SER A 35 15.31 11.23 1.09
CA SER A 35 16.21 10.90 2.19
C SER A 35 16.89 9.58 1.90
N ASP A 36 18.20 9.57 1.99
CA ASP A 36 19.03 8.40 1.69
C ASP A 36 19.02 7.40 2.86
N LEU A 37 18.70 6.15 2.58
CA LEU A 37 18.66 5.07 3.57
C LEU A 37 20.06 4.49 3.92
N SER A 38 21.12 4.87 3.21
CA SER A 38 22.47 4.30 3.38
C SER A 38 23.02 4.40 4.80
N GLY A 39 22.63 5.42 5.55
CA GLY A 39 23.08 5.65 6.94
C GLY A 39 22.39 4.78 7.99
N ILE A 40 21.37 4.01 7.65
CA ILE A 40 20.53 3.30 8.62
C ILE A 40 21.10 1.93 9.01
N GLY A 41 22.08 1.42 8.31
CA GLY A 41 22.49 0.05 8.45
C GLY A 41 23.85 -0.26 9.03
N ILE A 42 23.96 -1.46 9.55
CA ILE A 42 25.21 -2.08 9.97
C ILE A 42 25.68 -3.00 8.86
N GLY A 43 26.84 -2.67 8.23
CA GLY A 43 27.57 -3.63 7.45
C GLY A 43 27.43 -3.61 5.93
N GLY A 44 26.91 -2.56 5.32
CA GLY A 44 27.17 -2.28 3.89
C GLY A 44 26.54 -3.24 2.87
N THR A 45 25.45 -3.91 3.16
CA THR A 45 24.83 -4.85 2.24
C THR A 45 23.34 -4.54 2.07
N GLY A 46 22.98 -4.10 0.88
CA GLY A 46 21.67 -4.00 0.25
C GLY A 46 20.47 -3.69 1.14
N TRP A 47 19.89 -2.51 1.00
CA TRP A 47 18.85 -2.02 1.88
C TRP A 47 17.45 -2.14 1.33
N GLU A 48 17.21 -2.49 0.19
CA GLU A 48 15.98 -2.72 -0.56
C GLU A 48 14.69 -2.57 0.28
N PRO A 49 14.15 -1.35 0.49
CA PRO A 49 12.88 -1.18 1.17
C PRO A 49 11.74 -1.58 0.23
N TYR A 50 11.08 -2.68 0.54
CA TYR A 50 9.90 -3.17 -0.20
C TYR A 50 8.58 -2.67 0.38
N GLY A 51 8.59 -2.14 1.60
CA GLY A 51 7.41 -1.62 2.29
C GLY A 51 7.26 -0.11 2.16
N THR A 52 6.03 0.38 2.19
CA THR A 52 5.74 1.80 2.37
C THR A 52 6.17 2.26 3.77
N VAL A 53 5.67 3.39 4.22
CA VAL A 53 5.83 3.88 5.60
C VAL A 53 4.48 4.04 6.26
N THR A 54 4.46 4.10 7.61
CA THR A 54 3.26 4.38 8.42
C THR A 54 3.58 5.49 9.39
N GLN A 55 2.70 6.48 9.54
CA GLN A 55 2.86 7.53 10.54
C GLN A 55 2.40 7.04 11.91
N ALA A 56 3.18 7.34 12.96
CA ALA A 56 2.87 6.99 14.33
C ALA A 56 2.45 8.22 15.16
N THR A 57 2.07 7.97 16.43
CA THR A 57 1.57 9.03 17.35
C THR A 57 2.61 10.10 17.72
N ASP A 58 3.88 9.83 17.49
CA ASP A 58 4.97 10.81 17.66
C ASP A 58 5.17 11.71 16.44
N GLY A 59 4.31 11.57 15.40
CA GLY A 59 4.36 12.31 14.15
C GLY A 59 5.42 11.81 13.16
N ASN A 60 6.25 10.84 13.53
CA ASN A 60 7.27 10.28 12.66
C ASN A 60 6.71 9.14 11.80
N PHE A 61 7.42 8.83 10.74
CA PHE A 61 7.11 7.74 9.82
C PHE A 61 8.01 6.54 10.12
N TYR A 62 7.44 5.35 10.08
CA TYR A 62 8.15 4.09 10.32
C TYR A 62 8.04 3.20 9.09
N GLY A 63 9.18 2.74 8.61
CA GLY A 63 9.28 1.85 7.45
C GLY A 63 10.25 0.71 7.72
N THR A 64 10.34 -0.20 6.75
CA THR A 64 11.23 -1.36 6.81
C THR A 64 12.19 -1.35 5.63
N ALA A 65 13.39 -1.85 5.86
CA ALA A 65 14.32 -2.18 4.80
C ALA A 65 14.67 -3.66 4.91
N THR A 66 14.53 -4.35 3.79
CA THR A 66 14.81 -5.77 3.66
C THR A 66 16.29 -5.91 3.34
N ASN A 67 17.05 -6.48 4.23
CA ASN A 67 18.46 -6.70 3.95
C ASN A 67 18.61 -7.83 2.92
N GLY A 68 19.36 -7.56 1.89
CA GLY A 68 19.55 -8.48 0.78
C GLY A 68 20.10 -9.85 1.18
N ILE A 69 20.05 -10.74 0.26
CA ILE A 69 20.25 -12.19 0.21
C ILE A 69 21.47 -12.77 1.01
N PHE A 70 22.35 -11.95 1.60
CA PHE A 70 23.63 -12.41 2.16
C PHE A 70 23.88 -12.15 3.65
N GLY A 71 22.86 -12.21 4.53
CA GLY A 71 23.14 -12.45 5.94
C GLY A 71 22.68 -11.43 6.96
N GLY A 72 21.85 -10.45 6.62
CA GLY A 72 21.18 -9.57 7.58
C GLY A 72 19.68 -9.80 7.57
N GLY A 73 19.01 -9.68 8.71
CA GLY A 73 17.57 -9.88 8.84
C GLY A 73 16.72 -8.67 8.42
N GLY A 74 17.34 -7.57 7.98
CA GLY A 74 16.63 -6.31 7.72
C GLY A 74 16.49 -5.44 8.97
N ASN A 75 15.80 -4.31 8.83
CA ASN A 75 15.59 -3.38 9.94
C ASN A 75 14.27 -2.64 9.86
N ILE A 76 13.94 -1.94 10.94
CA ILE A 76 12.87 -0.94 10.99
C ILE A 76 13.54 0.42 11.21
N PHE A 77 13.24 1.36 10.36
CA PHE A 77 13.71 2.74 10.47
C PHE A 77 12.58 3.68 10.87
N ARG A 78 12.96 4.82 11.43
CA ARG A 78 12.10 5.97 11.68
C ARG A 78 12.58 7.13 10.81
N MET A 79 11.66 7.83 10.17
CA MET A 79 11.89 9.06 9.42
C MET A 79 11.09 10.20 10.06
N THR A 80 11.73 11.32 10.34
CA THR A 80 11.01 12.53 10.73
C THR A 80 10.31 13.15 9.52
N PRO A 81 9.31 14.03 9.70
CA PRO A 81 8.70 14.77 8.59
C PRO A 81 9.72 15.63 7.80
N SER A 82 10.85 15.99 8.41
CA SER A 82 11.96 16.69 7.75
C SER A 82 12.91 15.77 6.97
N GLY A 83 12.69 14.45 7.03
CA GLY A 83 13.50 13.47 6.30
C GLY A 83 14.71 12.91 7.06
N GLU A 84 14.86 13.22 8.36
CA GLU A 84 15.93 12.61 9.17
C GLU A 84 15.62 11.16 9.47
N LEU A 85 16.55 10.27 9.15
CA LEU A 85 16.43 8.82 9.28
C LEU A 85 17.18 8.30 10.52
N THR A 86 16.54 7.39 11.25
CA THR A 86 17.13 6.71 12.41
C THR A 86 16.79 5.22 12.36
N ASN A 87 17.77 4.36 12.57
CA ASN A 87 17.52 2.93 12.79
C ASN A 87 16.87 2.72 14.17
N VAL A 88 15.69 2.11 14.19
CA VAL A 88 14.93 1.82 15.41
C VAL A 88 15.18 0.39 15.90
N TYR A 89 15.23 -0.56 14.97
CA TYR A 89 15.43 -1.96 15.28
C TYR A 89 16.11 -2.69 14.12
N THR A 90 17.08 -3.53 14.44
CA THR A 90 17.73 -4.43 13.47
C THR A 90 17.37 -5.87 13.79
N PHE A 91 16.83 -6.59 12.81
CA PHE A 91 16.57 -8.02 12.92
C PHE A 91 17.88 -8.78 12.87
N ALA A 92 18.41 -9.12 14.05
CA ALA A 92 19.68 -9.81 14.16
C ALA A 92 19.54 -11.28 13.73
N CYS A 93 20.35 -11.68 12.76
CA CYS A 93 20.51 -13.06 12.33
C CYS A 93 21.91 -13.56 12.70
N SER A 94 21.99 -14.81 13.16
CA SER A 94 23.23 -15.58 13.12
C SER A 94 23.35 -16.26 11.75
N GLN A 95 24.47 -16.93 11.47
CA GLN A 95 24.67 -17.62 10.20
C GLN A 95 23.56 -18.63 9.84
N THR A 96 22.80 -19.12 10.81
CA THR A 96 21.79 -20.16 10.63
C THR A 96 20.41 -19.84 11.20
N LYS A 97 20.26 -18.76 11.98
CA LYS A 97 19.01 -18.47 12.70
C LYS A 97 18.75 -16.97 12.79
N CYS A 98 17.49 -16.59 12.54
CA CYS A 98 16.95 -15.25 12.74
C CYS A 98 15.79 -15.30 13.75
N PRO A 99 16.05 -15.43 15.05
CA PRO A 99 15.02 -15.77 16.04
C PRO A 99 13.94 -14.70 16.20
N TYR A 100 14.24 -13.47 15.86
CA TYR A 100 13.32 -12.34 15.93
C TYR A 100 12.63 -12.02 14.58
N GLY A 101 12.81 -12.89 13.56
CA GLY A 101 12.35 -12.67 12.20
C GLY A 101 13.43 -12.15 11.29
N ALA A 102 13.13 -12.14 9.98
CA ALA A 102 13.97 -11.61 8.91
C ALA A 102 13.13 -11.17 7.73
N ALA A 103 13.69 -10.34 6.87
CA ALA A 103 13.06 -9.84 5.65
C ALA A 103 11.67 -9.18 5.92
N PRO A 104 11.61 -8.07 6.64
CA PRO A 104 10.38 -7.29 6.80
C PRO A 104 10.06 -6.59 5.48
N GLN A 105 9.10 -7.12 4.71
CA GLN A 105 8.75 -6.62 3.38
C GLN A 105 7.67 -5.53 3.39
N THR A 106 6.98 -5.36 4.52
CA THR A 106 5.92 -4.37 4.67
C THR A 106 6.16 -3.50 5.90
N ALA A 107 5.75 -2.24 5.82
CA ALA A 107 5.81 -1.35 6.98
C ALA A 107 4.96 -1.92 8.13
N PRO A 108 5.38 -1.70 9.38
CA PRO A 108 4.51 -1.98 10.50
C PRO A 108 3.33 -1.01 10.51
N ILE A 109 2.18 -1.44 10.99
CA ILE A 109 0.99 -0.59 11.14
C ILE A 109 0.80 -0.17 12.60
N LEU A 110 0.15 0.98 12.79
CA LEU A 110 -0.13 1.51 14.11
C LEU A 110 -1.32 0.77 14.75
N GLY A 111 -1.14 0.27 15.97
CA GLY A 111 -2.21 -0.29 16.78
C GLY A 111 -2.92 0.76 17.63
N ILE A 112 -4.13 0.44 18.12
CA ILE A 112 -4.92 1.35 18.99
C ILE A 112 -4.23 1.66 20.33
N ASP A 113 -3.24 0.86 20.72
CA ASP A 113 -2.43 1.05 21.93
C ASP A 113 -1.21 1.97 21.70
N GLY A 114 -1.07 2.53 20.49
CA GLY A 114 0.02 3.40 20.10
C GLY A 114 1.35 2.68 19.81
N ASN A 115 1.38 1.33 19.86
CA ASN A 115 2.51 0.54 19.41
C ASN A 115 2.39 0.21 17.92
N LEU A 116 3.50 -0.13 17.31
CA LEU A 116 3.57 -0.61 15.93
C LEU A 116 3.51 -2.14 15.91
N TYR A 117 2.80 -2.69 14.94
CA TYR A 117 2.66 -4.12 14.71
C TYR A 117 3.05 -4.47 13.29
N GLY A 118 3.77 -5.55 13.11
CA GLY A 118 4.22 -5.94 11.77
C GLY A 118 4.54 -7.42 11.68
N VAL A 119 4.88 -7.82 10.46
CA VAL A 119 5.31 -9.18 10.15
C VAL A 119 6.66 -9.17 9.46
N THR A 120 7.38 -10.28 9.57
CA THR A 120 8.56 -10.57 8.75
C THR A 120 8.28 -11.78 7.88
N SER A 121 8.79 -11.80 6.66
CA SER A 121 8.52 -12.88 5.70
C SER A 121 9.29 -14.16 6.01
N ALA A 122 10.36 -14.06 6.78
CA ALA A 122 11.23 -15.19 7.10
C ALA A 122 11.71 -15.13 8.56
N GLY A 123 12.40 -16.19 8.99
CA GLY A 123 12.94 -16.29 10.34
C GLY A 123 11.90 -16.73 11.37
N GLY A 124 12.19 -16.45 12.64
CA GLY A 124 11.44 -16.96 13.77
C GLY A 124 12.00 -18.28 14.32
N ASN A 125 11.43 -18.72 15.44
CA ASN A 125 11.84 -19.95 16.14
C ASN A 125 10.97 -21.17 15.77
N ALA A 126 10.11 -21.06 14.77
CA ALA A 126 9.30 -22.17 14.27
C ALA A 126 10.12 -23.10 13.36
N PRO A 127 9.75 -24.40 13.22
CA PRO A 127 10.48 -25.36 12.40
C PRO A 127 10.66 -24.95 10.95
N CYS A 128 9.66 -24.27 10.35
CA CYS A 128 9.70 -23.81 8.96
C CYS A 128 10.17 -22.37 8.79
N ALA A 129 10.57 -21.70 9.90
CA ALA A 129 11.09 -20.34 9.88
C ALA A 129 10.27 -19.36 8.99
N GLY A 130 8.94 -19.46 9.08
CA GLY A 130 7.98 -18.83 8.20
C GLY A 130 7.76 -17.34 8.42
N GLY A 131 8.54 -16.71 9.29
CA GLY A 131 8.39 -15.32 9.69
C GLY A 131 7.81 -15.16 11.10
N VAL A 132 7.67 -13.91 11.54
CA VAL A 132 7.08 -13.60 12.86
C VAL A 132 6.02 -12.51 12.73
N PHE A 133 5.08 -12.50 13.69
CA PHE A 133 4.27 -11.34 14.01
C PHE A 133 4.86 -10.67 15.25
N TYR A 134 5.13 -9.39 15.20
CA TYR A 134 5.79 -8.65 16.27
C TYR A 134 5.02 -7.38 16.66
N ARG A 135 5.31 -6.91 17.87
CA ARG A 135 4.98 -5.58 18.37
C ARG A 135 6.27 -4.81 18.61
N LEU A 136 6.31 -3.55 18.18
CA LEU A 136 7.41 -2.62 18.40
C LEU A 136 6.89 -1.37 19.12
N THR A 137 7.50 -1.02 20.26
CA THR A 137 7.23 0.28 20.89
C THR A 137 7.97 1.40 20.13
N LEU A 138 7.50 2.65 20.23
CA LEU A 138 8.18 3.79 19.60
C LEU A 138 9.60 4.03 20.15
N GLN A 139 9.93 3.43 21.32
CA GLN A 139 11.27 3.45 21.92
C GLN A 139 12.18 2.31 21.40
N GLY A 140 11.71 1.52 20.42
CA GLY A 140 12.52 0.48 19.77
C GLY A 140 12.52 -0.89 20.45
N LYS A 141 11.65 -1.14 21.43
CA LYS A 141 11.53 -2.48 22.05
C LYS A 141 10.63 -3.37 21.20
N LEU A 142 11.22 -4.36 20.54
CA LEU A 142 10.48 -5.38 19.78
C LEU A 142 10.14 -6.58 20.66
N THR A 143 8.93 -7.10 20.48
CA THR A 143 8.44 -8.34 21.10
C THR A 143 7.84 -9.22 20.01
N VAL A 144 8.36 -10.43 19.84
CA VAL A 144 7.76 -11.45 18.98
C VAL A 144 6.53 -12.01 19.68
N LEU A 145 5.38 -11.92 19.03
CA LEU A 145 4.09 -12.36 19.55
C LEU A 145 3.67 -13.70 18.97
N TYR A 146 4.07 -13.99 17.73
CA TYR A 146 3.80 -15.27 17.07
C TYR A 146 4.94 -15.62 16.10
N ASN A 147 5.22 -16.91 15.97
CA ASN A 147 6.15 -17.45 14.97
C ASN A 147 5.34 -18.26 13.95
N PHE A 148 5.36 -17.87 12.68
CA PHE A 148 4.75 -18.61 11.59
C PHE A 148 5.58 -19.85 11.22
N GLY A 149 4.94 -20.86 10.65
CA GLY A 149 5.61 -22.10 10.25
C GLY A 149 5.80 -23.11 11.40
N LYS A 150 4.97 -23.08 12.43
CA LYS A 150 4.99 -24.10 13.52
C LYS A 150 4.69 -25.50 13.00
N THR A 151 3.73 -25.60 12.09
CA THR A 151 3.34 -26.84 11.42
C THR A 151 3.69 -26.83 9.93
N CYS A 152 4.31 -25.75 9.43
CA CYS A 152 4.49 -25.39 8.03
C CYS A 152 3.17 -25.14 7.27
N ASN A 153 2.05 -25.66 7.76
CA ASN A 153 0.72 -25.43 7.21
C ASN A 153 0.04 -24.19 7.78
N ASP A 154 0.49 -23.68 8.94
CA ASP A 154 -0.02 -22.49 9.59
C ASP A 154 0.47 -21.17 8.93
N GLY A 155 1.01 -21.28 7.73
CA GLY A 155 1.45 -20.19 6.89
C GLY A 155 2.92 -19.85 7.04
N THR A 156 3.50 -19.48 5.91
CA THR A 156 4.86 -18.93 5.81
C THR A 156 4.87 -17.78 4.82
N TRP A 157 5.81 -16.87 4.96
CA TRP A 157 5.93 -15.66 4.14
C TRP A 157 4.69 -14.75 4.23
N PRO A 158 4.35 -14.21 5.42
CA PRO A 158 3.25 -13.24 5.56
C PRO A 158 3.57 -11.93 4.83
N GLN A 159 2.54 -11.36 4.17
CA GLN A 159 2.63 -10.20 3.28
C GLN A 159 1.97 -8.94 3.86
N GLY A 160 1.98 -8.78 5.17
CA GLY A 160 1.39 -7.64 5.85
C GLY A 160 0.15 -8.00 6.65
N ILE A 161 -0.37 -6.99 7.32
CA ILE A 161 -1.54 -7.09 8.20
C ILE A 161 -2.40 -5.84 8.08
N THR A 162 -3.69 -6.00 8.34
CA THR A 162 -4.69 -4.91 8.47
C THR A 162 -5.27 -4.94 9.87
N LEU A 163 -5.41 -3.78 10.50
CA LEU A 163 -6.10 -3.66 11.79
C LEU A 163 -7.60 -3.61 11.56
N GLY A 164 -8.31 -4.57 12.12
CA GLY A 164 -9.76 -4.64 12.04
C GLY A 164 -10.47 -3.78 13.08
N SER A 165 -11.73 -3.44 12.80
CA SER A 165 -12.62 -2.71 13.71
C SER A 165 -12.89 -3.44 15.04
N ASP A 166 -12.60 -4.74 15.10
CA ASP A 166 -12.68 -5.56 16.31
C ASP A 166 -11.41 -5.48 17.18
N GLY A 167 -10.37 -4.77 16.70
CA GLY A 167 -9.07 -4.61 17.35
C GLY A 167 -8.10 -5.78 17.13
N ASN A 168 -8.45 -6.76 16.28
CA ASN A 168 -7.55 -7.81 15.85
C ASN A 168 -6.87 -7.46 14.53
N PHE A 169 -5.79 -8.16 14.23
CA PHE A 169 -5.08 -8.04 12.97
C PHE A 169 -5.46 -9.18 12.03
N TYR A 170 -5.62 -8.86 10.76
CA TYR A 170 -5.94 -9.79 9.69
C TYR A 170 -4.84 -9.74 8.63
N GLY A 171 -4.43 -10.90 8.15
CA GLY A 171 -3.34 -10.98 7.18
C GLY A 171 -3.45 -12.20 6.31
N ALA A 172 -2.53 -12.28 5.34
CA ALA A 172 -2.38 -13.42 4.48
C ALA A 172 -0.91 -13.87 4.43
N THR A 173 -0.69 -15.15 4.12
CA THR A 173 0.63 -15.71 3.84
C THR A 173 0.64 -16.28 2.43
N VAL A 174 1.75 -16.11 1.70
CA VAL A 174 1.87 -16.60 0.33
C VAL A 174 1.92 -18.13 0.29
N TYR A 175 2.52 -18.73 1.33
CA TYR A 175 2.70 -20.19 1.42
C TYR A 175 2.10 -20.74 2.70
N GLY A 176 2.00 -22.06 2.76
CA GLY A 176 1.32 -22.81 3.82
C GLY A 176 -0.07 -23.23 3.36
N GLY A 177 -0.86 -23.72 4.31
CA GLY A 177 -2.18 -24.29 4.03
C GLY A 177 -2.15 -25.82 3.97
N ASN A 178 -3.30 -26.42 3.73
CA ASN A 178 -3.51 -27.86 3.83
C ASN A 178 -3.23 -28.64 2.54
N SER A 179 -2.90 -27.95 1.45
CA SER A 179 -2.53 -28.55 0.17
C SER A 179 -1.02 -28.75 0.06
N SER A 180 -0.59 -29.78 -0.70
CA SER A 180 0.82 -30.03 -1.03
C SER A 180 1.50 -28.87 -1.76
N ASP A 181 0.72 -28.07 -2.49
CA ASP A 181 1.21 -26.96 -3.32
C ASP A 181 1.45 -25.69 -2.50
N SER A 182 1.15 -25.73 -1.19
CA SER A 182 1.40 -24.63 -0.26
C SER A 182 0.78 -23.30 -0.73
N PRO A 183 -0.55 -23.25 -0.97
CA PRO A 183 -1.20 -22.17 -1.71
C PRO A 183 -1.39 -20.87 -0.94
N GLY A 184 -1.08 -20.86 0.35
CA GLY A 184 -1.29 -19.72 1.24
C GLY A 184 -2.54 -19.82 2.11
N ILE A 185 -2.64 -18.92 3.05
CA ILE A 185 -3.74 -18.86 4.02
C ILE A 185 -4.18 -17.43 4.31
N ILE A 186 -5.38 -17.29 4.87
CA ILE A 186 -5.84 -16.07 5.55
C ILE A 186 -5.87 -16.34 7.06
N PHE A 187 -5.36 -15.41 7.85
CA PHE A 187 -5.30 -15.53 9.29
C PHE A 187 -5.86 -14.31 10.02
N LYS A 188 -6.24 -14.52 11.27
CA LYS A 188 -6.51 -13.50 12.27
C LYS A 188 -5.56 -13.68 13.44
N ILE A 189 -5.06 -12.59 14.00
CA ILE A 189 -4.20 -12.61 15.18
C ILE A 189 -4.55 -11.46 16.12
N THR A 190 -4.64 -11.73 17.41
CA THR A 190 -4.92 -10.71 18.42
C THR A 190 -3.67 -9.88 18.73
N PRO A 191 -3.80 -8.69 19.35
CA PRO A 191 -2.65 -7.90 19.81
C PRO A 191 -1.77 -8.64 20.85
N SER A 192 -2.29 -9.70 21.46
CA SER A 192 -1.55 -10.59 22.38
C SER A 192 -0.89 -11.79 21.70
N GLY A 193 -1.06 -11.94 20.36
CA GLY A 193 -0.44 -13.02 19.59
C GLY A 193 -1.26 -14.32 19.52
N GLN A 194 -2.56 -14.30 19.87
CA GLN A 194 -3.43 -15.45 19.65
C GLN A 194 -3.78 -15.56 18.18
N TYR A 195 -3.28 -16.61 17.54
CA TYR A 195 -3.41 -16.88 16.12
C TYR A 195 -4.62 -17.75 15.83
N THR A 196 -5.32 -17.46 14.72
CA THR A 196 -6.40 -18.27 14.15
C THR A 196 -6.25 -18.31 12.65
N GLN A 197 -6.11 -19.49 12.06
CA GLN A 197 -6.23 -19.68 10.62
C GLN A 197 -7.71 -19.58 10.25
N LEU A 198 -8.06 -18.62 9.39
CA LEU A 198 -9.44 -18.43 8.94
C LEU A 198 -9.75 -19.25 7.70
N TYR A 199 -8.80 -19.33 6.77
CA TYR A 199 -8.98 -20.06 5.50
C TYR A 199 -7.65 -20.59 4.98
N SER A 200 -7.70 -21.73 4.27
CA SER A 200 -6.61 -22.30 3.49
C SER A 200 -7.03 -22.30 2.02
N PHE A 201 -6.27 -21.65 1.18
CA PHE A 201 -6.52 -21.64 -0.27
C PHE A 201 -6.35 -23.04 -0.88
N CYS A 202 -6.77 -23.21 -2.12
CA CYS A 202 -6.85 -24.51 -2.82
C CYS A 202 -7.65 -25.58 -2.04
N SER A 203 -8.66 -25.16 -1.29
CA SER A 203 -9.63 -26.05 -0.64
C SER A 203 -10.67 -26.58 -1.63
N GLN A 204 -10.74 -25.98 -2.83
CA GLN A 204 -11.56 -26.43 -3.94
C GLN A 204 -10.71 -27.05 -5.05
N ALA A 205 -11.31 -27.92 -5.86
CA ALA A 205 -10.61 -28.57 -6.97
C ALA A 205 -9.97 -27.54 -7.91
N ASN A 206 -8.75 -27.81 -8.35
CA ASN A 206 -7.97 -26.96 -9.25
C ASN A 206 -7.76 -25.53 -8.70
N CYS A 207 -7.71 -25.36 -7.39
CA CYS A 207 -7.60 -24.07 -6.73
C CYS A 207 -8.62 -23.04 -7.23
N ALA A 208 -9.86 -23.47 -7.50
CA ALA A 208 -10.93 -22.60 -7.98
C ALA A 208 -11.28 -21.47 -6.99
N ASP A 209 -10.87 -21.62 -5.76
CA ASP A 209 -10.97 -20.63 -4.68
C ASP A 209 -9.76 -19.68 -4.58
N GLY A 210 -8.81 -19.76 -5.53
CA GLY A 210 -7.61 -18.91 -5.57
C GLY A 210 -6.42 -19.50 -4.84
N GLU A 211 -5.26 -18.87 -5.04
CA GLU A 211 -3.99 -19.14 -4.36
C GLU A 211 -3.05 -17.93 -4.40
N LYS A 212 -1.97 -17.98 -3.60
CA LYS A 212 -0.93 -16.94 -3.54
C LYS A 212 -1.48 -15.52 -3.25
N PRO A 213 -2.04 -15.26 -2.08
CA PRO A 213 -2.40 -13.91 -1.68
C PRO A 213 -1.14 -13.10 -1.36
N PHE A 214 -0.90 -12.00 -2.10
CA PHE A 214 0.26 -11.12 -1.91
C PHE A 214 -0.02 -9.87 -1.07
N SER A 215 -1.22 -9.73 -0.54
CA SER A 215 -1.61 -8.59 0.29
C SER A 215 -2.56 -9.00 1.41
N PRO A 216 -2.58 -8.27 2.53
CA PRO A 216 -3.58 -8.48 3.56
C PRO A 216 -4.97 -8.10 3.05
N PRO A 217 -6.04 -8.72 3.56
CA PRO A 217 -7.39 -8.33 3.22
C PRO A 217 -7.79 -7.00 3.88
N VAL A 218 -8.71 -6.26 3.27
CA VAL A 218 -9.21 -4.95 3.69
C VAL A 218 -10.62 -5.09 4.26
N GLU A 219 -10.93 -4.45 5.37
CA GLU A 219 -12.26 -4.49 5.99
C GLU A 219 -13.26 -3.63 5.21
N GLY A 220 -14.37 -4.25 4.82
CA GLY A 220 -15.52 -3.59 4.20
C GLY A 220 -16.44 -2.92 5.21
N ASN A 221 -17.38 -2.09 4.73
CA ASN A 221 -18.39 -1.43 5.56
C ASN A 221 -19.37 -2.42 6.20
N ASP A 222 -19.46 -3.65 5.68
CA ASP A 222 -20.26 -4.76 6.20
C ASP A 222 -19.57 -5.56 7.31
N GLY A 223 -18.33 -5.20 7.68
CA GLY A 223 -17.52 -5.88 8.68
C GLY A 223 -16.92 -7.20 8.22
N ASN A 224 -16.99 -7.52 6.93
CA ASN A 224 -16.28 -8.62 6.31
C ASN A 224 -14.97 -8.10 5.70
N TYR A 225 -14.09 -9.03 5.36
CA TYR A 225 -12.79 -8.72 4.78
C TYR A 225 -12.78 -9.12 3.31
N TYR A 226 -12.15 -8.30 2.49
CA TYR A 226 -12.04 -8.46 1.05
C TYR A 226 -10.57 -8.46 0.65
N GLY A 227 -10.17 -9.36 -0.22
CA GLY A 227 -8.78 -9.46 -0.66
C GLY A 227 -8.65 -10.07 -2.03
N ALA A 228 -7.43 -10.11 -2.50
CA ALA A 228 -7.04 -10.70 -3.76
C ALA A 228 -6.16 -11.94 -3.53
N ALA A 229 -6.41 -13.01 -4.30
CA ALA A 229 -5.47 -14.09 -4.51
C ALA A 229 -4.97 -13.97 -5.95
N ASN A 230 -3.65 -13.89 -6.09
CA ASN A 230 -3.00 -13.54 -7.37
C ASN A 230 -3.15 -14.61 -8.43
N GLU A 231 -3.20 -15.86 -8.01
CA GLU A 231 -3.27 -17.05 -8.87
C GLU A 231 -4.52 -17.88 -8.55
N GLY A 232 -4.75 -18.95 -9.30
CA GLY A 232 -5.93 -19.81 -9.15
C GLY A 232 -7.20 -19.17 -9.70
N GLY A 233 -8.36 -19.60 -9.18
CA GLY A 233 -9.66 -19.27 -9.73
C GLY A 233 -10.05 -20.20 -10.87
N THR A 234 -11.30 -20.11 -11.34
CA THR A 234 -11.85 -21.02 -12.38
C THR A 234 -11.12 -20.97 -13.72
N THR A 235 -10.40 -19.89 -13.99
CA THR A 235 -9.65 -19.64 -15.23
C THR A 235 -8.16 -19.36 -15.00
N GLY A 236 -7.67 -19.48 -13.77
CA GLY A 236 -6.26 -19.35 -13.42
C GLY A 236 -5.70 -17.92 -13.41
N GLY A 237 -6.56 -16.90 -13.47
CA GLY A 237 -6.14 -15.50 -13.50
C GLY A 237 -6.16 -14.80 -12.12
N GLY A 238 -6.43 -15.55 -11.06
CA GLY A 238 -6.62 -15.02 -9.72
C GLY A 238 -8.09 -14.71 -9.40
N VAL A 239 -8.35 -14.37 -8.15
CA VAL A 239 -9.69 -14.07 -7.65
C VAL A 239 -9.71 -12.85 -6.74
N ILE A 240 -10.89 -12.21 -6.65
CA ILE A 240 -11.24 -11.38 -5.50
C ILE A 240 -12.16 -12.20 -4.60
N TYR A 241 -11.84 -12.21 -3.32
CA TYR A 241 -12.58 -12.96 -2.32
C TYR A 241 -13.17 -12.08 -1.24
N LYS A 242 -14.18 -12.63 -0.56
CA LYS A 242 -14.78 -12.13 0.67
C LYS A 242 -14.62 -13.18 1.75
N ILE A 243 -14.26 -12.77 2.96
CA ILE A 243 -14.20 -13.64 4.13
C ILE A 243 -14.79 -12.95 5.36
N THR A 244 -15.59 -13.67 6.14
CA THR A 244 -16.10 -13.16 7.41
C THR A 244 -15.04 -13.25 8.51
N PRO A 245 -15.14 -12.48 9.62
CA PRO A 245 -14.27 -12.63 10.79
C PRO A 245 -14.29 -14.03 11.42
N SER A 246 -15.27 -14.87 11.10
CA SER A 246 -15.42 -16.28 11.52
C SER A 246 -14.84 -17.29 10.55
N GLY A 247 -14.39 -16.86 9.33
CA GLY A 247 -13.76 -17.72 8.35
C GLY A 247 -14.67 -18.23 7.23
N GLU A 248 -15.91 -17.72 7.10
CA GLU A 248 -16.76 -18.04 5.95
C GLU A 248 -16.21 -17.34 4.70
N TYR A 249 -15.77 -18.13 3.73
CA TYR A 249 -15.08 -17.68 2.53
C TYR A 249 -15.96 -17.78 1.29
N SER A 250 -15.85 -16.82 0.38
CA SER A 250 -16.48 -16.87 -0.95
C SER A 250 -15.66 -16.10 -1.98
N VAL A 251 -15.57 -16.63 -3.20
CA VAL A 251 -15.08 -15.91 -4.36
C VAL A 251 -16.19 -14.98 -4.85
N ILE A 252 -15.89 -13.69 -5.03
CA ILE A 252 -16.84 -12.70 -5.56
C ILE A 252 -16.53 -12.33 -7.00
N TYR A 253 -15.29 -12.58 -7.49
CA TYR A 253 -14.90 -12.37 -8.87
C TYR A 253 -13.73 -13.27 -9.28
N ASN A 254 -13.76 -13.78 -10.51
CA ASN A 254 -12.67 -14.56 -11.11
C ASN A 254 -12.05 -13.76 -12.26
N PHE A 255 -10.75 -13.56 -12.19
CA PHE A 255 -9.98 -12.99 -13.30
C PHE A 255 -9.60 -14.05 -14.32
N CYS A 256 -9.46 -13.62 -15.56
CA CYS A 256 -9.21 -14.48 -16.69
C CYS A 256 -7.73 -14.50 -17.05
N ASN A 257 -7.08 -15.65 -16.92
CA ASN A 257 -5.68 -15.79 -17.33
C ASN A 257 -5.54 -15.61 -18.85
N PRO A 258 -4.77 -14.64 -19.35
CA PRO A 258 -4.60 -14.39 -20.78
C PRO A 258 -3.92 -15.54 -21.55
N GLN A 259 -3.29 -16.47 -20.84
CA GLN A 259 -2.70 -17.70 -21.42
C GLN A 259 -3.74 -18.83 -21.58
N ASN A 260 -4.95 -18.66 -21.05
CA ASN A 260 -6.04 -19.60 -21.23
C ASN A 260 -6.80 -19.28 -22.52
N ASP A 261 -7.01 -20.27 -23.39
CA ASP A 261 -7.70 -20.12 -24.68
C ASP A 261 -9.11 -19.52 -24.56
N GLN A 262 -9.76 -19.67 -23.40
CA GLN A 262 -11.07 -19.07 -23.11
C GLN A 262 -11.00 -17.58 -22.79
N CYS A 263 -9.80 -17.04 -22.58
CA CYS A 263 -9.53 -15.68 -22.11
C CYS A 263 -8.75 -14.83 -23.10
N THR A 264 -8.73 -15.26 -24.37
CA THR A 264 -7.95 -14.58 -25.43
C THR A 264 -8.29 -13.09 -25.52
N GLY A 265 -7.27 -12.24 -25.37
CA GLY A 265 -7.40 -10.77 -25.39
C GLY A 265 -7.66 -10.12 -24.04
N SER A 266 -7.82 -10.87 -22.94
CA SER A 266 -7.87 -10.30 -21.60
C SER A 266 -6.45 -10.00 -21.09
N THR A 267 -6.23 -8.79 -20.59
CA THR A 267 -5.03 -8.40 -19.83
C THR A 267 -5.30 -8.31 -18.33
N TRP A 268 -6.54 -8.60 -17.92
CA TRP A 268 -7.02 -8.49 -16.55
C TRP A 268 -6.79 -9.81 -15.82
N ALA A 269 -5.63 -9.93 -15.21
CA ALA A 269 -5.22 -11.09 -14.42
C ALA A 269 -4.23 -10.66 -13.34
N TYR A 270 -4.00 -11.55 -12.40
CA TYR A 270 -3.04 -11.38 -11.32
C TYR A 270 -3.31 -10.15 -10.45
N PRO A 271 -4.47 -10.10 -9.78
CA PRO A 271 -4.81 -8.97 -8.90
C PRO A 271 -3.83 -8.91 -7.72
N TYR A 272 -3.40 -7.69 -7.37
CA TYR A 272 -2.38 -7.53 -6.34
C TYR A 272 -2.99 -7.19 -4.98
N ALA A 273 -3.52 -5.99 -4.78
CA ALA A 273 -4.03 -5.50 -3.51
C ALA A 273 -5.33 -4.73 -3.73
N LEU A 274 -6.11 -4.60 -2.68
CA LEU A 274 -7.33 -3.80 -2.66
C LEU A 274 -7.17 -2.57 -1.76
N THR A 275 -7.83 -1.49 -2.17
CA THR A 275 -8.03 -0.26 -1.38
C THR A 275 -9.52 0.04 -1.38
N LYS A 276 -10.06 0.43 -0.25
CA LYS A 276 -11.49 0.75 -0.12
C LYS A 276 -11.74 2.22 -0.39
N ASP A 277 -12.75 2.53 -1.22
CA ASP A 277 -13.23 3.90 -1.44
C ASP A 277 -14.20 4.36 -0.33
N ALA A 278 -14.59 5.63 -0.38
CA ALA A 278 -15.53 6.22 0.58
C ALA A 278 -16.95 5.61 0.50
N ASP A 279 -17.33 5.09 -0.67
CA ASP A 279 -18.62 4.46 -0.91
C ASP A 279 -18.67 3.00 -0.44
N GLY A 280 -17.52 2.44 -0.07
CA GLY A 280 -17.36 1.06 0.39
C GLY A 280 -17.14 0.06 -0.74
N ASN A 281 -16.80 0.51 -1.94
CA ASN A 281 -16.28 -0.34 -3.00
C ASN A 281 -14.76 -0.52 -2.83
N PHE A 282 -14.19 -1.36 -3.68
CA PHE A 282 -12.77 -1.65 -3.65
C PHE A 282 -12.13 -1.36 -5.00
N GLU A 283 -10.99 -0.71 -4.98
CA GLU A 283 -10.15 -0.50 -6.14
C GLU A 283 -8.87 -1.33 -5.99
N GLY A 284 -8.39 -1.82 -7.10
CA GLY A 284 -7.17 -2.61 -7.15
C GLY A 284 -6.45 -2.50 -8.47
N THR A 285 -5.28 -3.13 -8.51
CA THR A 285 -4.42 -3.19 -9.69
C THR A 285 -4.31 -4.61 -10.22
N THR A 286 -4.12 -4.72 -11.52
CA THR A 286 -3.75 -5.94 -12.24
C THR A 286 -2.70 -5.58 -13.29
N LEU A 287 -2.17 -6.56 -14.00
CA LEU A 287 -1.31 -6.30 -15.16
C LEU A 287 -2.00 -5.43 -16.24
N GLY A 288 -3.34 -5.42 -16.27
CA GLY A 288 -4.12 -4.64 -17.24
C GLY A 288 -4.39 -3.19 -16.85
N GLY A 289 -4.22 -2.84 -15.59
CA GLY A 289 -4.49 -1.48 -15.10
C GLY A 289 -5.21 -1.43 -13.76
N VAL A 290 -6.02 -0.40 -13.59
CA VAL A 290 -6.78 -0.11 -12.35
C VAL A 290 -8.25 -0.49 -12.54
N PHE A 291 -8.79 -1.24 -11.60
CA PHE A 291 -10.19 -1.67 -11.60
C PHE A 291 -10.93 -1.21 -10.33
N LYS A 292 -12.24 -1.25 -10.40
CA LYS A 292 -13.17 -1.10 -9.27
C LYS A 292 -14.06 -2.33 -9.18
N ILE A 293 -14.31 -2.78 -7.95
CA ILE A 293 -15.23 -3.89 -7.67
C ILE A 293 -16.11 -3.56 -6.47
N THR A 294 -17.41 -3.84 -6.58
CA THR A 294 -18.34 -3.70 -5.46
C THR A 294 -18.26 -4.90 -4.51
N PRO A 295 -18.73 -4.77 -3.26
CA PRO A 295 -18.85 -5.93 -2.34
C PRO A 295 -19.69 -7.09 -2.88
N SER A 296 -20.56 -6.82 -3.87
CA SER A 296 -21.38 -7.83 -4.57
C SER A 296 -20.72 -8.45 -5.80
N GLY A 297 -19.46 -8.07 -6.10
CA GLY A 297 -18.68 -8.64 -7.22
C GLY A 297 -18.92 -7.96 -8.58
N GLN A 298 -19.56 -6.78 -8.64
CA GLN A 298 -19.67 -6.04 -9.89
C GLN A 298 -18.32 -5.38 -10.22
N PHE A 299 -17.70 -5.85 -11.28
CA PHE A 299 -16.40 -5.40 -11.76
C PHE A 299 -16.54 -4.31 -12.82
N SER A 300 -15.68 -3.30 -12.75
CA SER A 300 -15.52 -2.27 -13.78
C SER A 300 -14.05 -1.85 -13.92
N VAL A 301 -13.66 -1.53 -15.15
CA VAL A 301 -12.35 -0.98 -15.45
C VAL A 301 -12.40 0.52 -15.19
N LEU A 302 -11.48 1.02 -14.36
CA LEU A 302 -11.29 2.46 -14.18
C LEU A 302 -10.32 2.99 -15.24
N ASN A 303 -9.15 2.38 -15.38
CA ASN A 303 -8.19 2.78 -16.39
C ASN A 303 -7.38 1.59 -16.88
N THR A 304 -7.16 1.50 -18.18
CA THR A 304 -6.30 0.50 -18.81
C THR A 304 -4.89 1.08 -18.92
N LEU A 305 -4.00 0.62 -18.06
CA LEU A 305 -2.59 0.97 -18.10
C LEU A 305 -1.90 -0.08 -18.97
N SER A 306 -1.71 0.23 -20.24
CA SER A 306 -1.05 -0.70 -21.16
C SER A 306 0.45 -0.74 -20.90
N LYS A 307 1.08 -1.91 -21.12
CA LYS A 307 2.56 -2.05 -21.07
C LYS A 307 3.30 -1.12 -22.06
N ALA A 308 2.55 -0.39 -22.92
CA ALA A 308 3.08 0.63 -23.80
C ALA A 308 3.27 1.99 -23.12
N GLU A 309 2.73 2.18 -21.91
CA GLU A 309 3.00 3.38 -21.14
C GLU A 309 4.47 3.38 -20.68
N PRO A 310 5.16 4.54 -20.74
CA PRO A 310 6.60 4.59 -20.47
C PRO A 310 6.99 4.33 -19.01
N PHE A 311 6.03 4.09 -18.12
CA PHE A 311 6.23 4.12 -16.68
C PHE A 311 6.23 2.74 -15.98
N GLY A 312 5.90 1.65 -16.68
CA GLY A 312 5.93 0.28 -16.10
C GLY A 312 4.55 -0.28 -15.72
N SER A 313 4.54 -1.29 -14.84
CA SER A 313 3.33 -1.96 -14.37
C SER A 313 2.83 -1.36 -13.05
N PRO A 314 1.51 -1.26 -12.84
CA PRO A 314 0.93 -0.76 -11.59
C PRO A 314 0.88 -1.87 -10.52
N ASP A 315 2.05 -2.38 -10.12
CA ASP A 315 2.17 -3.53 -9.21
C ASP A 315 2.17 -3.14 -7.73
N SER A 316 1.85 -1.88 -7.41
CA SER A 316 1.75 -1.40 -6.03
C SER A 316 0.32 -1.31 -5.54
N GLN A 317 0.16 -1.35 -4.20
CA GLN A 317 -1.11 -1.03 -3.57
C GLN A 317 -1.48 0.43 -3.83
N LEU A 318 -2.74 0.67 -4.21
CA LEU A 318 -3.31 2.00 -4.30
C LEU A 318 -3.60 2.57 -2.90
N ILE A 319 -3.62 3.88 -2.78
CA ILE A 319 -4.12 4.60 -1.61
C ILE A 319 -5.19 5.60 -2.06
N LEU A 320 -6.28 5.71 -1.30
CA LEU A 320 -7.26 6.76 -1.48
C LEU A 320 -6.74 8.05 -0.83
N GLY A 321 -6.49 9.06 -1.64
CA GLY A 321 -6.09 10.37 -1.15
C GLY A 321 -7.27 11.15 -0.52
N SER A 322 -6.95 12.14 0.30
CA SER A 322 -7.96 12.99 0.96
C SER A 322 -8.81 13.82 -0.02
N ASP A 323 -8.40 13.90 -1.27
CA ASP A 323 -9.14 14.52 -2.37
C ASP A 323 -10.10 13.55 -3.09
N GLY A 324 -10.17 12.29 -2.63
CA GLY A 324 -11.01 11.25 -3.22
C GLY A 324 -10.46 10.61 -4.50
N ASN A 325 -9.22 10.92 -4.89
CA ASN A 325 -8.54 10.24 -5.98
C ASN A 325 -7.67 9.07 -5.47
N LEU A 326 -7.40 8.13 -6.36
CA LEU A 326 -6.50 7.02 -6.11
C LEU A 326 -5.08 7.42 -6.49
N TYR A 327 -4.12 7.06 -5.65
CA TYR A 327 -2.70 7.28 -5.90
C TYR A 327 -1.96 5.94 -5.84
N GLY A 328 -1.03 5.76 -6.76
CA GLY A 328 -0.23 4.54 -6.84
C GLY A 328 1.15 4.81 -7.39
N MET A 329 1.96 3.76 -7.40
CA MET A 329 3.28 3.76 -8.02
C MET A 329 3.35 2.67 -9.08
N MET A 330 4.20 2.89 -10.08
CA MET A 330 4.58 1.91 -11.08
C MET A 330 6.03 1.56 -10.89
N ASP A 331 6.36 0.28 -10.95
CA ASP A 331 7.73 -0.19 -10.97
C ASP A 331 8.23 -0.33 -12.41
N GLY A 332 9.51 -0.08 -12.59
CA GLY A 332 10.16 -0.20 -13.89
C GLY A 332 9.71 0.81 -14.92
N GLY A 333 10.53 1.08 -15.90
CA GLY A 333 10.24 1.93 -17.05
C GLY A 333 10.16 1.10 -18.33
N GLY A 334 9.13 1.36 -19.13
CA GLY A 334 9.01 0.78 -20.46
C GLY A 334 10.20 1.11 -21.35
N SER A 335 10.43 0.29 -22.35
CA SER A 335 11.46 0.42 -23.39
C SER A 335 11.18 1.54 -24.42
N GLY A 336 10.38 2.55 -24.06
CA GLY A 336 10.05 3.69 -24.93
C GLY A 336 11.16 4.73 -24.98
N SER A 337 11.31 5.40 -26.11
CA SER A 337 12.38 6.35 -26.46
C SER A 337 12.42 7.67 -25.65
N TRP A 338 11.67 7.79 -24.56
CA TRP A 338 11.92 8.78 -23.53
C TRP A 338 13.10 8.36 -22.69
N VAL A 339 14.25 8.39 -23.34
CA VAL A 339 15.56 8.25 -22.70
C VAL A 339 15.57 7.08 -21.70
N GLY A 340 16.02 5.91 -22.04
CA GLY A 340 16.23 4.67 -21.30
C GLY A 340 16.62 4.71 -19.82
N ARG A 341 16.02 5.59 -19.02
CA ARG A 341 16.34 5.85 -17.61
C ARG A 341 15.09 6.10 -16.73
N VAL A 342 13.87 6.05 -17.24
CA VAL A 342 12.67 6.09 -16.38
C VAL A 342 12.55 4.74 -15.68
N ARG A 343 12.50 4.77 -14.37
CA ARG A 343 12.51 3.60 -13.48
C ARG A 343 11.36 3.68 -12.47
N GLY A 344 10.15 3.92 -12.98
CA GLY A 344 8.93 4.00 -12.20
C GLY A 344 8.31 5.39 -12.18
N ALA A 345 7.11 5.48 -11.63
CA ALA A 345 6.36 6.74 -11.53
C ALA A 345 5.42 6.76 -10.31
N ILE A 346 5.10 7.96 -9.85
CA ILE A 346 3.91 8.22 -9.01
C ILE A 346 2.80 8.66 -9.96
N TYR A 347 1.61 8.11 -9.80
CA TYR A 347 0.44 8.47 -10.60
C TYR A 347 -0.81 8.65 -9.75
N ARG A 348 -1.80 9.31 -10.34
CA ARG A 348 -3.13 9.49 -9.81
C ARG A 348 -4.15 8.96 -10.80
N VAL A 349 -5.20 8.29 -10.31
CA VAL A 349 -6.39 7.92 -11.09
C VAL A 349 -7.61 8.45 -10.36
N SER A 350 -8.48 9.20 -11.06
CA SER A 350 -9.77 9.60 -10.49
C SER A 350 -10.72 8.39 -10.42
N LEU A 351 -11.74 8.44 -9.56
CA LEU A 351 -12.79 7.41 -9.55
C LEU A 351 -13.63 7.38 -10.82
N ALA A 352 -13.49 8.40 -11.69
CA ALA A 352 -14.04 8.43 -13.05
C ALA A 352 -13.10 7.79 -14.10
N GLY A 353 -11.87 7.44 -13.72
CA GLY A 353 -10.89 6.76 -14.57
C GLY A 353 -9.85 7.68 -15.24
N ASP A 354 -9.81 8.97 -14.88
CA ASP A 354 -8.80 9.88 -15.46
C ASP A 354 -7.43 9.61 -14.86
N PHE A 355 -6.48 9.24 -15.70
CA PHE A 355 -5.09 8.98 -15.32
C PHE A 355 -4.23 10.24 -15.44
N THR A 356 -3.39 10.50 -14.44
CA THR A 356 -2.44 11.61 -14.41
C THR A 356 -1.09 11.12 -13.86
N PRO A 357 -0.01 11.12 -14.64
CA PRO A 357 1.33 10.93 -14.11
C PRO A 357 1.74 12.16 -13.30
N LEU A 358 2.26 11.96 -12.11
CA LEU A 358 2.61 13.04 -11.18
C LEU A 358 4.11 13.24 -11.07
N TYR A 359 4.89 12.14 -11.04
CA TYR A 359 6.34 12.18 -10.94
C TYR A 359 6.94 10.94 -11.62
N ALA A 360 8.03 11.11 -12.37
CA ALA A 360 8.78 10.04 -12.99
C ALA A 360 10.13 9.86 -12.27
N PHE A 361 10.35 8.67 -11.74
CA PHE A 361 11.64 8.30 -11.18
C PHE A 361 12.62 8.02 -12.30
N CYS A 362 13.86 8.47 -12.16
CA CYS A 362 14.90 8.23 -13.16
C CYS A 362 16.20 7.74 -12.50
N GLN A 363 16.88 6.82 -13.17
CA GLN A 363 18.25 6.46 -12.88
C GLN A 363 19.19 7.56 -13.44
N CYS A 364 19.06 8.81 -12.96
CA CYS A 364 19.77 9.95 -13.50
C CYS A 364 20.45 10.76 -12.39
N GLY A 365 21.57 10.28 -11.90
CA GLY A 365 22.42 10.95 -10.91
C GLY A 365 22.35 10.34 -9.50
N SER A 366 23.42 10.54 -8.74
CA SER A 366 23.52 10.07 -7.35
C SER A 366 22.48 10.71 -6.44
N GLY A 367 21.96 9.94 -5.49
CA GLY A 367 21.06 10.41 -4.44
C GLY A 367 19.57 10.45 -4.81
N ARG A 368 19.16 10.09 -6.02
CA ARG A 368 17.76 9.96 -6.39
C ARG A 368 17.32 8.51 -6.31
N GLY A 369 16.16 8.27 -5.68
CA GLY A 369 15.55 6.95 -5.65
C GLY A 369 14.95 6.56 -7.00
N PHE A 370 14.90 5.26 -7.27
CA PHE A 370 14.22 4.69 -8.43
C PHE A 370 13.71 3.28 -8.12
N ASN A 371 12.82 2.76 -8.98
CA ASN A 371 12.14 1.49 -8.79
C ASN A 371 11.28 1.48 -7.51
N PRO A 372 10.23 2.30 -7.45
CA PRO A 372 9.31 2.33 -6.32
C PRO A 372 8.37 1.11 -6.41
N ILE A 373 8.62 0.09 -5.61
CA ILE A 373 7.87 -1.18 -5.60
C ILE A 373 6.90 -1.29 -4.43
N SER A 374 6.90 -0.29 -3.52
CA SER A 374 5.99 -0.22 -2.39
C SER A 374 4.72 0.57 -2.72
N GLY A 375 3.79 0.65 -1.77
CA GLY A 375 2.68 1.61 -1.85
C GLY A 375 3.08 3.01 -1.36
N LEU A 376 2.16 3.96 -1.51
CA LEU A 376 2.24 5.28 -0.91
C LEU A 376 1.52 5.31 0.44
N PHE A 377 1.87 6.28 1.28
CA PHE A 377 1.17 6.64 2.50
C PHE A 377 0.90 8.15 2.51
N GLN A 378 -0.33 8.58 2.79
CA GLN A 378 -0.62 10.00 2.96
C GLN A 378 -0.43 10.38 4.43
N GLY A 379 0.54 11.26 4.71
CA GLY A 379 0.78 11.76 6.05
C GLY A 379 -0.28 12.77 6.50
N THR A 380 -0.36 13.01 7.81
CA THR A 380 -1.30 13.99 8.38
C THR A 380 -1.06 15.42 7.93
N ASP A 381 0.07 15.71 7.27
CA ASP A 381 0.37 16.99 6.62
C ASP A 381 -0.22 17.08 5.19
N GLY A 382 -0.85 16.02 4.70
CA GLY A 382 -1.44 15.92 3.38
C GLY A 382 -0.48 15.44 2.29
N ASN A 383 0.82 15.37 2.54
CA ASN A 383 1.80 14.90 1.57
C ASN A 383 1.85 13.37 1.50
N PHE A 384 2.36 12.84 0.38
CA PHE A 384 2.57 11.40 0.22
C PHE A 384 4.01 11.02 0.52
N TYR A 385 4.17 9.88 1.16
CA TYR A 385 5.44 9.30 1.57
C TYR A 385 5.57 7.88 1.01
N GLY A 386 6.78 7.50 0.65
CA GLY A 386 7.08 6.17 0.11
C GLY A 386 8.56 5.85 0.12
N THR A 387 8.89 4.71 -0.43
CA THR A 387 10.27 4.24 -0.55
C THR A 387 10.58 3.82 -1.98
N THR A 388 11.86 3.82 -2.34
CA THR A 388 12.36 3.25 -3.59
C THR A 388 13.34 2.15 -3.28
N ALA A 389 13.28 1.04 -4.02
CA ALA A 389 14.16 -0.10 -3.80
C ALA A 389 15.63 0.24 -4.05
N PHE A 390 15.89 1.13 -4.98
CA PHE A 390 17.23 1.50 -5.43
C PHE A 390 17.43 3.02 -5.44
N GLY A 391 18.70 3.42 -5.67
CA GLY A 391 19.13 4.82 -5.60
C GLY A 391 19.68 5.19 -4.23
N GLY A 392 19.83 6.48 -3.96
CA GLY A 392 20.57 6.93 -2.78
C GLY A 392 22.08 6.82 -2.96
N ILE A 393 22.82 6.95 -1.86
CA ILE A 393 24.28 6.83 -1.85
C ILE A 393 24.64 5.36 -1.57
N GLY A 394 25.29 4.69 -2.51
CA GLY A 394 25.77 3.32 -2.37
C GLY A 394 27.29 3.25 -2.13
N PRO A 395 27.83 2.11 -1.71
CA PRO A 395 29.26 1.92 -1.49
C PRO A 395 30.05 1.85 -2.79
N ASP A 396 29.39 1.56 -3.90
CA ASP A 396 30.01 1.42 -5.21
C ASP A 396 29.54 2.55 -6.13
N THR A 397 30.46 3.44 -6.46
CA THR A 397 30.24 4.58 -7.36
C THR A 397 30.18 4.18 -8.83
N SER A 398 30.41 2.90 -9.16
CA SER A 398 30.45 2.39 -10.52
C SER A 398 29.10 1.92 -11.06
N GLU A 399 28.13 1.59 -10.18
CA GLU A 399 26.79 1.21 -10.56
C GLU A 399 25.76 1.95 -9.70
N ASP A 400 24.82 2.64 -10.33
CA ASP A 400 23.80 3.52 -9.73
C ASP A 400 22.73 2.76 -8.89
N TRP A 401 23.05 1.63 -8.28
CA TRP A 401 22.07 0.79 -7.59
C TRP A 401 21.73 1.27 -6.18
N GLY A 402 22.61 1.92 -5.45
CA GLY A 402 22.35 2.46 -4.10
C GLY A 402 21.62 1.51 -3.14
N TYR A 403 21.27 2.03 -1.97
CA TYR A 403 20.59 1.24 -0.92
C TYR A 403 19.07 1.46 -0.85
N GLY A 404 18.51 2.26 -1.74
CA GLY A 404 17.17 2.75 -1.70
C GLY A 404 17.03 4.08 -0.96
N THR A 405 15.88 4.70 -1.10
CA THR A 405 15.57 5.98 -0.45
C THR A 405 14.16 5.96 0.15
N ALA A 406 13.95 6.77 1.19
CA ALA A 406 12.61 7.23 1.54
C ALA A 406 12.38 8.60 0.89
N PHE A 407 11.16 8.88 0.50
CA PHE A 407 10.83 10.16 -0.16
C PHE A 407 9.52 10.75 0.35
N GLN A 408 9.40 12.06 0.18
CA GLN A 408 8.16 12.82 0.33
C GLN A 408 7.78 13.41 -1.03
N TYR A 409 6.53 13.26 -1.43
CA TYR A 409 5.91 13.91 -2.57
C TYR A 409 4.95 15.00 -2.05
N ALA A 410 5.28 16.26 -2.32
CA ALA A 410 4.44 17.40 -1.96
C ALA A 410 3.20 17.43 -2.87
N SER A 411 2.07 16.95 -2.36
CA SER A 411 0.83 16.79 -3.12
C SER A 411 0.08 18.10 -3.38
N GLY A 412 0.31 19.12 -2.55
CA GLY A 412 -0.50 20.33 -2.49
C GLY A 412 -1.85 20.16 -1.78
N LEU A 413 -2.13 18.96 -1.24
CA LEU A 413 -3.30 18.72 -0.40
C LEU A 413 -3.09 19.28 1.00
N GLY A 414 -4.18 19.69 1.65
CA GLY A 414 -4.13 20.19 3.02
C GLY A 414 -3.94 19.10 4.07
N PRO A 415 -3.64 19.48 5.32
CA PRO A 415 -3.53 18.54 6.42
C PRO A 415 -4.80 17.72 6.63
N ILE A 416 -4.62 16.47 7.06
CA ILE A 416 -5.70 15.52 7.29
C ILE A 416 -5.74 15.01 8.72
N VAL A 417 -6.86 14.43 9.10
CA VAL A 417 -7.04 13.68 10.34
C VAL A 417 -7.27 12.22 9.98
N GLU A 418 -6.47 11.35 10.54
CA GLU A 418 -6.56 9.90 10.35
C GLU A 418 -7.12 9.23 11.60
N ALA A 419 -8.02 8.28 11.45
CA ALA A 419 -8.52 7.43 12.53
C ALA A 419 -7.96 6.02 12.41
N VAL A 420 -7.50 5.46 13.53
CA VAL A 420 -6.94 4.12 13.60
C VAL A 420 -7.74 3.27 14.60
N PRO A 421 -8.44 2.22 14.19
CA PRO A 421 -8.65 1.82 12.79
C PRO A 421 -9.57 2.78 12.04
N ALA A 422 -9.49 2.80 10.72
CA ALA A 422 -10.32 3.67 9.86
C ALA A 422 -11.83 3.40 10.01
N ILE A 423 -12.19 2.19 10.41
CA ILE A 423 -13.55 1.77 10.77
C ILE A 423 -13.53 1.29 12.21
N SER A 424 -14.55 1.68 13.01
CA SER A 424 -14.69 1.20 14.39
C SER A 424 -16.16 0.97 14.74
N LYS A 425 -16.41 -0.04 15.58
CA LYS A 425 -17.74 -0.30 16.15
C LYS A 425 -18.01 0.62 17.32
N ALA A 426 -19.29 0.98 17.52
CA ALA A 426 -19.69 1.81 18.65
C ALA A 426 -19.16 1.25 19.99
N GLY A 427 -18.61 2.13 20.82
CA GLY A 427 -18.01 1.77 22.11
C GLY A 427 -16.60 1.19 22.05
N LYS A 428 -15.98 1.12 20.88
CA LYS A 428 -14.55 0.76 20.74
C LYS A 428 -13.69 2.01 20.76
N GLN A 429 -12.45 1.83 21.23
CA GLN A 429 -11.44 2.88 21.19
C GLN A 429 -10.94 3.07 19.76
N ILE A 430 -10.70 4.31 19.40
CA ILE A 430 -9.99 4.70 18.18
C ILE A 430 -8.82 5.62 18.59
N LEU A 431 -7.76 5.58 17.83
CA LEU A 431 -6.66 6.51 17.89
C LEU A 431 -6.86 7.54 16.78
N ILE A 432 -6.70 8.80 17.08
CA ILE A 432 -6.82 9.89 16.09
C ILE A 432 -5.44 10.51 15.91
N LEU A 433 -4.96 10.52 14.67
CA LEU A 433 -3.75 11.22 14.25
C LEU A 433 -4.15 12.50 13.49
N GLY A 434 -3.41 13.54 13.67
CA GLY A 434 -3.60 14.78 12.91
C GLY A 434 -2.66 15.88 13.38
N ASN A 435 -2.44 16.86 12.50
CA ASN A 435 -1.65 18.03 12.82
C ASN A 435 -2.49 19.04 13.62
N HIS A 436 -1.90 19.64 14.63
CA HIS A 436 -2.52 20.70 15.45
C HIS A 436 -3.82 20.30 16.17
N LEU A 437 -3.95 19.04 16.61
CA LEU A 437 -5.08 18.56 17.41
C LEU A 437 -5.07 19.04 18.88
N THR A 438 -4.13 19.92 19.26
CA THR A 438 -4.05 20.45 20.63
C THR A 438 -5.29 21.28 20.97
N GLY A 439 -6.01 20.86 22.02
CA GLY A 439 -7.22 21.55 22.50
C GLY A 439 -8.55 20.97 22.02
N THR A 440 -8.53 19.89 21.26
CA THR A 440 -9.76 19.09 20.97
C THR A 440 -9.90 18.02 22.04
N THR A 441 -10.95 18.09 22.84
CA THR A 441 -11.36 17.05 23.80
C THR A 441 -12.59 16.33 23.25
#